data_408a7aff17b01fa10662bebb2c9f01f4
#
_entry.id   408a7aff17b01fa10662bebb2c9f01f4
#
_cell.length_a   1.000
_cell.length_b   1.000
_cell.length_c   1.000
_cell.angle_alpha   90.00
_cell.angle_beta   90.00
_cell.angle_gamma   90.00
#
_symmetry.space_group_name_H-M   'P 1'
#
loop_
_entity.id
_entity.type
_entity.pdbx_description
1 polymer ?
#
loop_
_entity_poly.entity_id
_entity_poly.type
_entity_poly.pdbx_seq_one_letter_code
_entity_poly.pdbx_strand_id
1 'polypeptide(L)'
;MPFSATDWPGKLTVTVFTQGCPLACVYCHNAQLQEFRAGSEKFSEALALLRERKGLYDGLVISGGEPTASPHLPAAIAAAHAEGLAVGLHTCGYQPRRITALLRSPETTPDWVGFDAKALPEHFPAVTGGTLRMAGGNWESLRLLSEAGVDMQVRTTLWPSSVIERHLDELREQVADLGHELVVQYARGVDREGRYAS
;
A
#
# COMPACT_ATOMS: atom_id res chain seq x y z
N MET A 1 -12.74 10.80 -9.63
CA MET A 1 -12.30 9.90 -8.53
C MET A 1 -13.54 9.24 -7.96
N PRO A 2 -13.68 7.91 -8.03
CA PRO A 2 -14.78 7.20 -7.43
C PRO A 2 -14.61 7.12 -5.90
N PHE A 3 -15.72 7.07 -5.18
CA PHE A 3 -15.73 6.73 -3.75
C PHE A 3 -15.46 5.24 -3.57
N SER A 4 -14.75 4.89 -2.51
CA SER A 4 -14.45 3.51 -2.13
C SER A 4 -14.84 3.26 -0.67
N ALA A 5 -15.57 2.18 -0.43
CA ALA A 5 -15.90 1.68 0.92
C ALA A 5 -15.01 0.49 1.32
N THR A 6 -14.02 0.14 0.49
CA THR A 6 -13.17 -1.05 0.69
C THR A 6 -11.70 -0.72 0.91
N ASP A 7 -11.26 0.49 0.51
CA ASP A 7 -9.84 0.86 0.57
C ASP A 7 -9.37 1.22 1.99
N TRP A 8 -10.31 1.58 2.86
CA TRP A 8 -10.08 1.79 4.28
C TRP A 8 -11.25 1.22 5.07
N PRO A 9 -11.10 0.14 5.83
CA PRO A 9 -12.20 -0.50 6.55
C PRO A 9 -12.99 0.49 7.41
N GLY A 10 -14.31 0.46 7.25
CA GLY A 10 -15.24 1.30 8.03
C GLY A 10 -15.30 2.77 7.61
N LYS A 11 -14.62 3.17 6.54
CA LYS A 11 -14.63 4.55 6.01
C LYS A 11 -15.06 4.61 4.55
N LEU A 12 -15.79 5.65 4.19
CA LEU A 12 -16.02 6.03 2.81
C LEU A 12 -14.87 6.96 2.37
N THR A 13 -14.06 6.51 1.44
CA THR A 13 -12.84 7.22 1.06
C THR A 13 -12.83 7.60 -0.41
N VAL A 14 -11.96 8.53 -0.75
CA VAL A 14 -11.54 8.79 -2.13
C VAL A 14 -10.12 8.28 -2.27
N THR A 15 -9.83 7.53 -3.34
CA THR A 15 -8.49 6.97 -3.56
C THR A 15 -7.81 7.69 -4.72
N VAL A 16 -6.57 8.15 -4.47
CA VAL A 16 -5.66 8.65 -5.50
C VAL A 16 -4.56 7.64 -5.74
N PHE A 17 -4.16 7.50 -7.01
CA PHE A 17 -3.18 6.51 -7.43
C PHE A 17 -1.90 7.19 -7.88
N THR A 18 -0.77 6.83 -7.24
CA THR A 18 0.55 7.29 -7.67
C THR A 18 1.05 6.51 -8.88
N GLN A 19 1.82 7.16 -9.72
CA GLN A 19 2.51 6.54 -10.85
C GLN A 19 3.92 6.13 -10.43
N GLY A 20 4.33 4.91 -10.84
CA GLY A 20 5.64 4.32 -10.58
C GLY A 20 5.61 3.27 -9.47
N CYS A 21 6.15 2.09 -9.76
CA CYS A 21 6.34 0.99 -8.82
C CYS A 21 7.63 0.26 -9.16
N PRO A 22 8.51 0.00 -8.17
CA PRO A 22 9.74 -0.75 -8.41
C PRO A 22 9.51 -2.27 -8.46
N LEU A 23 8.28 -2.71 -8.23
CA LEU A 23 7.87 -4.12 -8.25
C LEU A 23 7.05 -4.44 -9.49
N ALA A 24 7.11 -5.69 -9.92
CA ALA A 24 6.33 -6.26 -11.01
C ALA A 24 5.58 -7.50 -10.51
N CYS A 25 4.73 -7.30 -9.47
CA CYS A 25 3.96 -8.39 -8.87
C CYS A 25 3.17 -9.15 -9.94
N VAL A 26 3.23 -10.48 -9.91
CA VAL A 26 2.58 -11.33 -10.93
C VAL A 26 1.06 -11.10 -10.99
N TYR A 27 0.43 -10.79 -9.85
CA TYR A 27 -0.99 -10.49 -9.71
C TYR A 27 -1.30 -8.98 -9.77
N CYS A 28 -0.43 -8.16 -10.34
CA CYS A 28 -0.63 -6.72 -10.34
C CYS A 28 -1.84 -6.32 -11.19
N HIS A 29 -2.90 -5.85 -10.53
CA HIS A 29 -4.11 -5.37 -11.21
C HIS A 29 -3.90 -4.05 -11.96
N ASN A 30 -2.92 -3.24 -11.51
CA ASN A 30 -2.63 -1.91 -12.03
C ASN A 30 -1.26 -1.86 -12.73
N ALA A 31 -0.98 -2.81 -13.63
CA ALA A 31 0.32 -2.90 -14.30
C ALA A 31 0.70 -1.61 -15.05
N GLN A 32 -0.29 -0.83 -15.53
CA GLN A 32 -0.08 0.48 -16.16
C GLN A 32 0.50 1.54 -15.22
N LEU A 33 0.44 1.33 -13.89
CA LEU A 33 1.02 2.22 -12.88
C LEU A 33 2.46 1.84 -12.49
N GLN A 34 3.04 0.78 -13.06
CA GLN A 34 4.41 0.34 -12.72
C GLN A 34 5.47 1.26 -13.32
N GLU A 35 5.26 1.74 -14.54
CA GLU A 35 6.23 2.60 -15.22
C GLU A 35 6.45 3.91 -14.46
N PHE A 36 7.74 4.26 -14.24
CA PHE A 36 8.12 5.55 -13.65
C PHE A 36 8.02 6.66 -14.71
N ARG A 37 6.95 7.42 -14.66
CA ARG A 37 6.67 8.57 -15.54
C ARG A 37 5.82 9.60 -14.80
N ALA A 38 5.62 10.76 -15.41
CA ALA A 38 4.67 11.75 -14.90
C ALA A 38 3.24 11.17 -14.91
N GLY A 39 2.49 11.41 -13.84
CA GLY A 39 1.06 11.11 -13.80
C GLY A 39 0.26 12.03 -14.73
N SER A 40 -0.97 11.63 -15.03
CA SER A 40 -1.91 12.44 -15.83
C SER A 40 -2.45 13.65 -15.08
N GLU A 41 -2.56 13.55 -13.75
CA GLU A 41 -3.19 14.53 -12.88
C GLU A 41 -2.22 15.03 -11.81
N LYS A 42 -2.41 16.26 -11.37
CA LYS A 42 -1.65 16.81 -10.23
C LYS A 42 -2.37 16.54 -8.92
N PHE A 43 -1.62 16.24 -7.87
CA PHE A 43 -2.18 16.03 -6.53
C PHE A 43 -2.96 17.24 -6.02
N SER A 44 -2.52 18.46 -6.36
CA SER A 44 -3.24 19.70 -6.03
C SER A 44 -4.65 19.79 -6.65
N GLU A 45 -4.84 19.23 -7.84
CA GLU A 45 -6.15 19.17 -8.50
C GLU A 45 -7.07 18.18 -7.79
N ALA A 46 -6.51 17.04 -7.34
CA ALA A 46 -7.21 16.08 -6.50
C ALA A 46 -7.67 16.74 -5.18
N LEU A 47 -6.79 17.49 -4.50
CA LEU A 47 -7.13 18.18 -3.25
C LEU A 47 -8.20 19.27 -3.49
N ALA A 48 -8.13 20.03 -4.58
CA ALA A 48 -9.15 21.03 -4.91
C ALA A 48 -10.55 20.39 -5.08
N LEU A 49 -10.61 19.25 -5.80
CA LEU A 49 -11.85 18.51 -5.99
C LEU A 49 -12.39 17.90 -4.69
N LEU A 50 -11.50 17.45 -3.81
CA LEU A 50 -11.88 16.95 -2.48
C LEU A 50 -12.45 18.07 -1.61
N ARG A 51 -11.84 19.25 -1.66
CA ARG A 51 -12.32 20.43 -0.92
C ARG A 51 -13.76 20.81 -1.30
N GLU A 52 -14.09 20.75 -2.60
CA GLU A 52 -15.46 21.02 -3.10
C GLU A 52 -16.49 19.98 -2.61
N ARG A 53 -16.05 18.78 -2.24
CA ARG A 53 -16.91 17.67 -1.82
C ARG A 53 -16.78 17.34 -0.35
N LYS A 54 -16.28 18.27 0.47
CA LYS A 54 -16.08 18.10 1.90
C LYS A 54 -17.38 17.64 2.59
N GLY A 55 -17.29 16.63 3.43
CA GLY A 55 -18.42 16.03 4.14
C GLY A 55 -19.12 14.88 3.41
N LEU A 56 -18.70 14.53 2.18
CA LEU A 56 -19.22 13.37 1.44
C LEU A 56 -18.34 12.11 1.58
N TYR A 57 -17.23 12.20 2.29
CA TYR A 57 -16.27 11.12 2.51
C TYR A 57 -15.54 11.32 3.85
N ASP A 58 -14.97 10.24 4.37
CA ASP A 58 -14.30 10.21 5.69
C ASP A 58 -12.79 10.45 5.58
N GLY A 59 -12.19 10.21 4.40
CA GLY A 59 -10.74 10.34 4.21
C GLY A 59 -10.27 10.15 2.78
N LEU A 60 -8.99 10.41 2.61
CA LEU A 60 -8.24 10.21 1.38
C LEU A 60 -7.32 8.97 1.54
N VAL A 61 -7.35 8.04 0.58
CA VAL A 61 -6.36 6.97 0.49
C VAL A 61 -5.37 7.28 -0.62
N ILE A 62 -4.08 7.25 -0.30
CA ILE A 62 -3.00 7.32 -1.28
C ILE A 62 -2.54 5.89 -1.58
N SER A 63 -2.75 5.46 -2.82
CA SER A 63 -2.46 4.12 -3.33
C SER A 63 -1.71 4.24 -4.67
N GLY A 64 -1.76 3.21 -5.52
CA GLY A 64 -1.30 3.31 -6.91
C GLY A 64 -0.30 2.23 -7.31
N GLY A 65 0.83 2.65 -7.88
CA GLY A 65 2.00 1.81 -8.02
C GLY A 65 2.57 1.47 -6.63
N GLU A 66 3.60 2.21 -6.21
CA GLU A 66 4.07 2.15 -4.81
C GLU A 66 4.29 3.58 -4.31
N PRO A 67 3.40 4.12 -3.47
CA PRO A 67 3.47 5.51 -3.02
C PRO A 67 4.79 5.89 -2.35
N THR A 68 5.41 4.98 -1.59
CA THR A 68 6.71 5.24 -0.95
C THR A 68 7.87 5.36 -1.94
N ALA A 69 7.68 5.00 -3.21
CA ALA A 69 8.66 5.29 -4.27
C ALA A 69 8.73 6.79 -4.60
N SER A 70 7.63 7.53 -4.38
CA SER A 70 7.59 8.96 -4.62
C SER A 70 8.32 9.75 -3.53
N PRO A 71 9.28 10.63 -3.88
CA PRO A 71 9.88 11.53 -2.91
C PRO A 71 8.92 12.60 -2.38
N HIS A 72 7.79 12.81 -3.05
CA HIS A 72 6.79 13.82 -2.72
C HIS A 72 5.70 13.33 -1.77
N LEU A 73 5.70 12.04 -1.40
CA LEU A 73 4.68 11.45 -0.54
C LEU A 73 4.53 12.18 0.82
N PRO A 74 5.61 12.54 1.55
CA PRO A 74 5.45 13.26 2.81
C PRO A 74 4.74 14.61 2.63
N ALA A 75 5.09 15.36 1.58
CA ALA A 75 4.45 16.64 1.27
C ALA A 75 2.97 16.47 0.86
N ALA A 76 2.63 15.37 0.17
CA ALA A 76 1.25 15.08 -0.20
C ALA A 76 0.39 14.76 1.03
N ILE A 77 0.90 13.96 1.97
CA ILE A 77 0.21 13.67 3.24
C ILE A 77 0.02 14.95 4.04
N ALA A 78 1.07 15.75 4.23
CA ALA A 78 0.99 17.01 4.96
C ALA A 78 -0.01 18.00 4.34
N ALA A 79 -0.04 18.08 3.00
CA ALA A 79 -1.01 18.93 2.30
C ALA A 79 -2.47 18.46 2.50
N ALA A 80 -2.70 17.13 2.54
CA ALA A 80 -4.02 16.58 2.83
C ALA A 80 -4.45 16.84 4.28
N HIS A 81 -3.55 16.65 5.25
CA HIS A 81 -3.79 16.97 6.66
C HIS A 81 -4.09 18.47 6.87
N ALA A 82 -3.39 19.36 6.16
CA ALA A 82 -3.66 20.79 6.21
C ALA A 82 -5.07 21.17 5.73
N GLU A 83 -5.69 20.35 4.88
CA GLU A 83 -7.12 20.47 4.49
C GLU A 83 -8.08 19.83 5.50
N GLY A 84 -7.57 19.24 6.56
CA GLY A 84 -8.35 18.52 7.57
C GLY A 84 -8.84 17.15 7.11
N LEU A 85 -8.14 16.52 6.16
CA LEU A 85 -8.46 15.18 5.67
C LEU A 85 -7.70 14.12 6.48
N ALA A 86 -8.39 13.06 6.87
CA ALA A 86 -7.71 11.85 7.32
C ALA A 86 -7.06 11.14 6.12
N VAL A 87 -5.83 10.65 6.29
CA VAL A 87 -5.03 10.06 5.21
C VAL A 87 -4.72 8.58 5.48
N GLY A 88 -5.23 7.71 4.62
CA GLY A 88 -4.82 6.30 4.52
C GLY A 88 -3.70 6.14 3.49
N LEU A 89 -2.79 5.22 3.73
CA LEU A 89 -1.70 4.86 2.82
C LEU A 89 -1.73 3.37 2.50
N HIS A 90 -1.80 3.00 1.22
CA HIS A 90 -1.53 1.63 0.79
C HIS A 90 -0.07 1.50 0.36
N THR A 91 0.68 0.60 0.96
CA THR A 91 2.10 0.42 0.64
C THR A 91 2.60 -0.99 0.97
N CYS A 92 3.61 -1.45 0.25
CA CYS A 92 4.42 -2.58 0.67
C CYS A 92 5.68 -2.15 1.45
N GLY A 93 5.96 -0.85 1.57
CA GLY A 93 7.07 -0.36 2.38
C GLY A 93 8.45 -0.93 2.02
N TYR A 94 8.74 -1.19 0.74
CA TYR A 94 10.00 -1.83 0.29
C TYR A 94 11.28 -1.07 0.67
N GLN A 95 11.16 0.19 1.11
CA GLN A 95 12.26 1.03 1.57
C GLN A 95 12.00 1.59 2.97
N PRO A 96 12.52 0.98 4.04
CA PRO A 96 12.29 1.39 5.43
C PRO A 96 12.61 2.87 5.70
N ARG A 97 13.66 3.40 5.07
CA ARG A 97 14.02 4.82 5.19
C ARG A 97 12.91 5.78 4.77
N ARG A 98 12.03 5.37 3.83
CA ARG A 98 10.87 6.16 3.41
C ARG A 98 9.79 6.14 4.48
N ILE A 99 9.54 4.99 5.07
CA ILE A 99 8.63 4.87 6.23
C ILE A 99 9.16 5.70 7.40
N THR A 100 10.44 5.56 7.76
CA THR A 100 11.04 6.41 8.81
C THR A 100 10.88 7.90 8.51
N ALA A 101 10.98 8.31 7.23
CA ALA A 101 10.78 9.71 6.87
C ALA A 101 9.33 10.18 7.06
N LEU A 102 8.33 9.34 6.84
CA LEU A 102 6.92 9.64 7.13
C LEU A 102 6.66 9.78 8.63
N LEU A 103 7.27 8.93 9.44
CA LEU A 103 7.07 8.87 10.89
C LEU A 103 7.79 9.99 11.67
N ARG A 104 8.48 10.93 10.99
CA ARG A 104 9.23 12.02 11.66
C ARG A 104 8.36 13.07 12.30
N SER A 105 7.15 13.27 11.78
CA SER A 105 6.22 14.26 12.32
C SER A 105 4.77 13.84 12.11
N PRO A 106 3.85 14.25 12.98
CA PRO A 106 2.42 13.95 12.83
C PRO A 106 1.84 14.41 11.48
N GLU A 107 2.34 15.52 10.93
CA GLU A 107 1.84 16.06 9.66
C GLU A 107 2.13 15.15 8.47
N THR A 108 3.18 14.31 8.54
CA THR A 108 3.59 13.40 7.48
C THR A 108 3.26 11.95 7.76
N THR A 109 2.84 11.62 9.00
CA THR A 109 2.44 10.28 9.40
C THR A 109 1.02 10.00 8.89
N PRO A 110 0.76 8.93 8.11
CA PRO A 110 -0.60 8.58 7.71
C PRO A 110 -1.43 8.16 8.95
N ASP A 111 -2.73 8.45 8.95
CA ASP A 111 -3.65 8.06 10.02
C ASP A 111 -3.94 6.55 10.01
N TRP A 112 -3.77 5.91 8.88
CA TRP A 112 -3.94 4.47 8.71
C TRP A 112 -3.10 3.94 7.56
N VAL A 113 -2.67 2.68 7.70
CA VAL A 113 -1.90 2.00 6.65
C VAL A 113 -2.54 0.67 6.27
N GLY A 114 -2.87 0.50 5.00
CA GLY A 114 -3.09 -0.80 4.40
C GLY A 114 -1.73 -1.36 3.95
N PHE A 115 -1.11 -2.16 4.82
CA PHE A 115 0.24 -2.67 4.57
C PHE A 115 0.19 -4.01 3.85
N ASP A 116 0.89 -4.12 2.73
CA ASP A 116 0.97 -5.35 1.95
C ASP A 116 2.22 -6.16 2.32
N ALA A 117 2.08 -7.16 3.20
CA ALA A 117 3.06 -8.21 3.42
C ALA A 117 3.02 -9.15 2.21
N LYS A 118 3.92 -8.91 1.25
CA LYS A 118 3.82 -9.53 -0.10
C LYS A 118 4.08 -11.03 -0.12
N ALA A 119 5.01 -11.50 0.70
CA ALA A 119 5.37 -12.91 0.88
C ALA A 119 6.42 -13.03 1.98
N LEU A 120 6.75 -14.27 2.36
CA LEU A 120 7.97 -14.56 3.11
C LEU A 120 9.21 -14.08 2.32
N PRO A 121 10.31 -13.68 3.00
CA PRO A 121 11.46 -13.06 2.34
C PRO A 121 12.01 -13.86 1.15
N GLU A 122 12.13 -15.17 1.27
CA GLU A 122 12.65 -16.06 0.23
C GLU A 122 11.73 -16.17 -0.99
N HIS A 123 10.43 -15.96 -0.81
CA HIS A 123 9.42 -16.04 -1.87
C HIS A 123 9.12 -14.68 -2.51
N PHE A 124 9.52 -13.60 -1.86
CA PHE A 124 9.26 -12.24 -2.31
C PHE A 124 9.72 -11.97 -3.77
N PRO A 125 10.94 -12.39 -4.21
CA PRO A 125 11.36 -12.18 -5.58
C PRO A 125 10.46 -12.86 -6.63
N ALA A 126 10.03 -14.10 -6.35
CA ALA A 126 9.17 -14.86 -7.25
C ALA A 126 7.76 -14.24 -7.40
N VAL A 127 7.25 -13.62 -6.33
CA VAL A 127 5.93 -13.00 -6.29
C VAL A 127 5.94 -11.60 -6.88
N THR A 128 7.00 -10.83 -6.63
CA THR A 128 7.01 -9.38 -6.86
C THR A 128 7.97 -8.92 -7.95
N GLY A 129 8.85 -9.80 -8.46
CA GLY A 129 9.96 -9.41 -9.32
C GLY A 129 11.03 -8.55 -8.62
N GLY A 130 10.89 -8.32 -7.30
CA GLY A 130 11.84 -7.56 -6.50
C GLY A 130 13.04 -8.38 -6.05
N THR A 131 13.85 -7.81 -5.17
CA THR A 131 15.06 -8.44 -4.62
C THR A 131 14.86 -8.90 -3.17
N LEU A 132 15.73 -9.78 -2.66
CA LEU A 132 15.76 -10.15 -1.23
C LEU A 132 15.99 -8.94 -0.31
N ARG A 133 16.72 -7.94 -0.76
CA ARG A 133 16.86 -6.67 -0.03
C ARG A 133 15.53 -5.93 0.11
N MET A 134 14.70 -5.93 -0.94
CA MET A 134 13.37 -5.32 -0.89
C MET A 134 12.42 -6.14 -0.02
N ALA A 135 12.58 -7.47 0.02
CA ALA A 135 11.88 -8.34 0.95
C ALA A 135 12.19 -7.98 2.41
N GLY A 136 13.47 -7.88 2.76
CA GLY A 136 13.89 -7.42 4.08
C GLY A 136 13.37 -6.02 4.40
N GLY A 137 13.33 -5.14 3.41
CA GLY A 137 12.73 -3.80 3.54
C GLY A 137 11.22 -3.81 3.80
N ASN A 138 10.48 -4.72 3.18
CA ASN A 138 9.05 -4.91 3.43
C ASN A 138 8.79 -5.25 4.90
N TRP A 139 9.47 -6.26 5.43
CA TRP A 139 9.34 -6.69 6.83
C TRP A 139 9.83 -5.65 7.84
N GLU A 140 10.94 -4.99 7.58
CA GLU A 140 11.46 -3.91 8.42
C GLU A 140 10.50 -2.72 8.47
N SER A 141 9.85 -2.38 7.35
CA SER A 141 8.84 -1.32 7.30
C SER A 141 7.59 -1.67 8.10
N LEU A 142 7.15 -2.93 8.06
CA LEU A 142 6.05 -3.41 8.89
C LEU A 142 6.40 -3.24 10.38
N ARG A 143 7.59 -3.67 10.79
CA ARG A 143 8.07 -3.51 12.16
C ARG A 143 8.10 -2.05 12.60
N LEU A 144 8.65 -1.15 11.77
CA LEU A 144 8.72 0.29 12.07
C LEU A 144 7.34 0.94 12.27
N LEU A 145 6.37 0.59 11.40
CA LEU A 145 4.99 1.08 11.52
C LEU A 145 4.30 0.55 12.77
N SER A 146 4.52 -0.72 13.10
CA SER A 146 4.01 -1.37 14.30
C SER A 146 4.56 -0.72 15.58
N GLU A 147 5.88 -0.53 15.65
CA GLU A 147 6.54 0.13 16.79
C GLU A 147 6.12 1.59 16.97
N ALA A 148 5.81 2.27 15.88
CA ALA A 148 5.28 3.64 15.90
C ALA A 148 3.80 3.72 16.32
N GLY A 149 3.11 2.58 16.47
CA GLY A 149 1.70 2.53 16.85
C GLY A 149 0.74 3.08 15.78
N VAL A 150 1.15 3.04 14.51
CA VAL A 150 0.28 3.47 13.40
C VAL A 150 -0.85 2.44 13.23
N ASP A 151 -2.09 2.91 13.20
CA ASP A 151 -3.24 2.05 12.91
C ASP A 151 -3.10 1.44 11.51
N MET A 152 -3.24 0.10 11.41
CA MET A 152 -3.02 -0.57 10.14
C MET A 152 -3.80 -1.87 9.98
N GLN A 153 -3.98 -2.26 8.72
CA GLN A 153 -4.38 -3.59 8.32
C GLN A 153 -3.25 -4.24 7.52
N VAL A 154 -2.69 -5.31 8.05
CA VAL A 154 -1.67 -6.10 7.34
C VAL A 154 -2.36 -7.07 6.40
N ARG A 155 -2.02 -7.03 5.12
CA ARG A 155 -2.68 -7.78 4.05
C ARG A 155 -1.69 -8.58 3.25
N THR A 156 -2.14 -9.70 2.70
CA THR A 156 -1.46 -10.40 1.61
C THR A 156 -2.44 -10.76 0.50
N THR A 157 -1.95 -10.86 -0.73
CA THR A 157 -2.77 -11.28 -1.88
C THR A 157 -2.26 -12.61 -2.40
N LEU A 158 -3.13 -13.60 -2.45
CA LEU A 158 -2.81 -14.92 -2.97
C LEU A 158 -3.76 -15.31 -4.11
N TRP A 159 -3.39 -16.35 -4.82
CA TRP A 159 -4.18 -17.02 -5.86
C TRP A 159 -4.03 -18.53 -5.74
N PRO A 160 -4.91 -19.34 -6.34
CA PRO A 160 -4.86 -20.79 -6.22
C PRO A 160 -3.51 -21.37 -6.62
N SER A 161 -2.94 -22.23 -5.78
CA SER A 161 -1.61 -22.86 -5.92
C SER A 161 -0.42 -21.90 -5.87
N SER A 162 -0.62 -20.67 -5.41
CA SER A 162 0.47 -19.73 -5.21
C SER A 162 1.47 -20.22 -4.15
N VAL A 163 2.69 -19.74 -4.22
CA VAL A 163 3.67 -20.00 -3.16
C VAL A 163 3.21 -19.41 -1.83
N ILE A 164 2.50 -18.30 -1.85
CA ILE A 164 1.94 -17.66 -0.65
C ILE A 164 0.88 -18.57 0.00
N GLU A 165 0.00 -19.18 -0.80
CA GLU A 165 -1.03 -20.11 -0.30
C GLU A 165 -0.40 -21.30 0.42
N ARG A 166 0.70 -21.86 -0.12
CA ARG A 166 1.41 -23.00 0.48
C ARG A 166 2.13 -22.67 1.79
N HIS A 167 2.50 -21.42 1.99
CA HIS A 167 3.23 -20.92 3.17
C HIS A 167 2.40 -19.91 3.98
N LEU A 168 1.07 -19.97 3.85
CA LEU A 168 0.18 -18.97 4.45
C LEU A 168 0.24 -18.99 5.98
N ASP A 169 0.33 -20.17 6.57
CA ASP A 169 0.36 -20.30 8.04
C ASP A 169 1.66 -19.72 8.62
N GLU A 170 2.79 -19.95 7.99
CA GLU A 170 4.07 -19.34 8.37
C GLU A 170 4.05 -17.81 8.21
N LEU A 171 3.44 -17.31 7.13
CA LEU A 171 3.28 -15.88 6.93
C LEU A 171 2.39 -15.25 8.01
N ARG A 172 1.32 -15.95 8.42
CA ARG A 172 0.45 -15.52 9.53
C ARG A 172 1.20 -15.48 10.86
N GLU A 173 2.00 -16.48 11.16
CA GLU A 173 2.81 -16.53 12.38
C GLU A 173 3.77 -15.35 12.44
N GLN A 174 4.52 -15.08 11.37
CA GLN A 174 5.45 -13.94 11.34
C GLN A 174 4.74 -12.57 11.48
N VAL A 175 3.54 -12.42 10.93
CA VAL A 175 2.74 -11.19 11.12
C VAL A 175 2.19 -11.10 12.53
N ALA A 176 1.78 -12.23 13.12
CA ALA A 176 1.29 -12.30 14.50
C ALA A 176 2.38 -11.99 15.52
N ASP A 177 3.63 -12.35 15.27
CA ASP A 177 4.80 -12.02 16.11
C ASP A 177 5.02 -10.49 16.20
N LEU A 178 4.54 -9.74 15.20
CA LEU A 178 4.53 -8.26 15.19
C LEU A 178 3.24 -7.66 15.78
N GLY A 179 2.35 -8.49 16.34
CA GLY A 179 1.11 -8.04 16.99
C GLY A 179 -0.07 -7.78 16.05
N HIS A 180 -0.04 -8.32 14.82
CA HIS A 180 -1.09 -8.07 13.82
C HIS A 180 -1.77 -9.35 13.35
N GLU A 181 -3.01 -9.20 12.86
CA GLU A 181 -3.71 -10.23 12.11
C GLU A 181 -3.47 -10.05 10.61
N LEU A 182 -3.18 -11.15 9.92
CA LEU A 182 -3.00 -11.14 8.46
C LEU A 182 -4.36 -11.28 7.74
N VAL A 183 -4.76 -10.24 7.03
CA VAL A 183 -5.94 -10.26 6.16
C VAL A 183 -5.56 -10.83 4.80
N VAL A 184 -6.26 -11.87 4.39
CA VAL A 184 -6.04 -12.54 3.11
C VAL A 184 -6.95 -11.95 2.03
N GLN A 185 -6.34 -11.50 0.94
CA GLN A 185 -7.01 -11.07 -0.28
C GLN A 185 -6.79 -12.10 -1.40
N TYR A 186 -7.75 -12.20 -2.32
CA TYR A 186 -7.65 -13.13 -3.45
C TYR A 186 -7.59 -12.37 -4.76
N ALA A 187 -6.53 -12.60 -5.54
CA ALA A 187 -6.48 -12.15 -6.92
C ALA A 187 -7.52 -12.94 -7.74
N ARG A 188 -8.50 -12.25 -8.29
CA ARG A 188 -9.58 -12.85 -9.10
C ARG A 188 -9.30 -12.68 -10.57
N GLY A 189 -9.64 -13.69 -11.38
CA GLY A 189 -9.45 -13.62 -12.83
C GLY A 189 -8.00 -13.78 -13.28
N VAL A 190 -7.16 -14.36 -12.45
CA VAL A 190 -5.77 -14.71 -12.78
C VAL A 190 -5.63 -16.19 -13.09
N ASP A 191 -4.61 -16.53 -13.86
CA ASP A 191 -4.21 -17.91 -14.13
C ASP A 191 -3.50 -18.56 -12.93
N ARG A 192 -2.99 -19.78 -13.10
CA ARG A 192 -2.25 -20.51 -12.06
C ARG A 192 -0.93 -19.87 -11.67
N GLU A 193 -0.35 -19.08 -12.55
CA GLU A 193 0.86 -18.28 -12.34
C GLU A 193 0.56 -16.93 -11.70
N GLY A 194 -0.71 -16.61 -11.45
CA GLY A 194 -1.15 -15.35 -10.83
C GLY A 194 -1.29 -14.18 -11.81
N ARG A 195 -1.28 -14.41 -13.13
CA ARG A 195 -1.32 -13.36 -14.16
C ARG A 195 -2.73 -13.15 -14.67
N TYR A 196 -3.08 -11.90 -14.92
CA TYR A 196 -4.33 -11.59 -15.64
C TYR A 196 -4.21 -11.98 -17.11
N ALA A 197 -5.32 -12.42 -17.71
CA ALA A 197 -5.39 -12.60 -19.14
C ALA A 197 -5.13 -11.25 -19.84
N SER A 198 -4.23 -11.26 -20.83
CA SER A 198 -3.87 -10.12 -21.67
C SER A 198 -4.99 -9.73 -22.61
#